data_3807d4fa5afac9e40c1f6e61f9dcf11e
#
_entry.id   3807d4fa5afac9e40c1f6e61f9dcf11e
#
_cell.length_a   1.000
_cell.length_b   1.000
_cell.length_c   1.000
_cell.angle_alpha   90.00
_cell.angle_beta   90.00
_cell.angle_gamma   90.00
#
_symmetry.space_group_name_H-M   'P 1'
#
loop_
_entity.id
_entity.type
_entity.pdbx_description
1 polymer ?
#
loop_
_entity_poly.entity_id
_entity_poly.type
_entity_poly.pdbx_seq_one_letter_code
_entity_poly.pdbx_strand_id
1 'polypeptide(L)'
;RQPEFLIRRKDTYYIQTWHGTPLKKLALDMEDVFMVGETDINEYKKHFAKNVQTWDYLISQNAFSSETFARAFDFHKKMLEIGYPRNDILFRDNNEEAIKRHKKMLGLPTDKKIILYAPTWRDDEFSEDDKYEFRPKISFEKLQEELGDEYIMIVKYHYLIMDAVDWTPYEGFVYHFDQSRDIAELFLVADLLVTDYSSVMFDYSILKRPMFFFAYDFYKYKNELRGFYFSYRKEMPGPISSTTEELIRDIREYDGSLYEERYENFCRRYNGVDDGSASGQVATLMDLLIPAPCPNVYYENE
;
A
#
# COMPACT_ATOMS: atom_id res chain seq x y z
N ARG A 1 -13.01 7.86 -1.08
CA ARG A 1 -14.21 8.47 -1.71
C ARG A 1 -14.34 9.91 -1.23
N GLN A 2 -14.80 10.80 -2.11
CA GLN A 2 -15.13 12.17 -1.73
C GLN A 2 -16.43 12.15 -0.91
N PRO A 3 -16.50 12.88 0.21
CA PRO A 3 -17.75 12.99 0.97
C PRO A 3 -18.86 13.58 0.11
N GLU A 4 -20.06 13.02 0.16
CA GLU A 4 -21.22 13.47 -0.63
C GLU A 4 -21.64 14.92 -0.31
N PHE A 5 -21.33 15.38 0.92
CA PHE A 5 -21.63 16.74 1.37
C PHE A 5 -20.57 17.77 0.95
N LEU A 6 -19.53 17.38 0.23
CA LEU A 6 -18.48 18.30 -0.19
C LEU A 6 -19.00 19.26 -1.27
N ILE A 7 -19.20 20.52 -0.89
CA ILE A 7 -19.52 21.60 -1.81
C ILE A 7 -18.21 22.27 -2.24
N ARG A 8 -17.83 22.06 -3.49
CA ARG A 8 -16.65 22.70 -4.06
C ARG A 8 -16.89 24.18 -4.33
N ARG A 9 -16.05 25.05 -3.80
CA ARG A 9 -16.04 26.48 -4.13
C ARG A 9 -15.44 26.69 -5.52
N LYS A 10 -15.82 27.79 -6.19
CA LYS A 10 -15.39 28.11 -7.56
C LYS A 10 -13.87 28.17 -7.70
N ASP A 11 -13.16 28.64 -6.67
CA ASP A 11 -11.71 28.88 -6.67
C ASP A 11 -10.95 27.82 -5.86
N THR A 12 -11.50 26.59 -5.78
CA THR A 12 -10.87 25.48 -5.05
C THR A 12 -10.37 24.45 -6.06
N TYR A 13 -9.10 24.06 -5.93
CA TYR A 13 -8.52 22.96 -6.68
C TYR A 13 -8.60 21.66 -5.86
N TYR A 14 -8.85 20.55 -6.55
CA TYR A 14 -8.86 19.22 -5.97
C TYR A 14 -7.66 18.43 -6.48
N ILE A 15 -6.71 18.15 -5.59
CA ILE A 15 -5.56 17.28 -5.87
C ILE A 15 -5.87 15.90 -5.28
N GLN A 16 -6.05 14.91 -6.14
CA GLN A 16 -6.24 13.52 -5.73
C GLN A 16 -4.88 12.84 -5.61
N THR A 17 -4.57 12.34 -4.42
CA THR A 17 -3.30 11.66 -4.16
C THR A 17 -3.33 10.19 -4.53
N TRP A 18 -4.54 9.61 -4.65
CA TRP A 18 -4.74 8.17 -4.74
C TRP A 18 -4.07 7.43 -3.57
N HIS A 19 -3.86 6.10 -3.69
CA HIS A 19 -3.35 5.32 -2.57
C HIS A 19 -2.48 4.12 -2.97
N GLY A 20 -1.94 4.08 -4.18
CA GLY A 20 -0.96 3.07 -4.60
C GLY A 20 -0.96 2.75 -6.07
N THR A 21 0.14 2.17 -6.54
CA THR A 21 0.29 1.61 -7.88
C THR A 21 -0.75 0.50 -8.12
N PRO A 22 -1.45 0.50 -9.25
CA PRO A 22 -2.52 -0.46 -9.53
C PRO A 22 -1.96 -1.85 -9.84
N LEU A 23 -2.17 -2.80 -8.95
CA LEU A 23 -1.93 -4.21 -9.20
C LEU A 23 -3.15 -4.89 -9.83
N LYS A 24 -4.33 -4.57 -9.28
CA LYS A 24 -5.63 -5.14 -9.63
C LYS A 24 -6.39 -4.23 -10.58
N LYS A 25 -7.29 -4.80 -11.38
CA LYS A 25 -8.21 -4.00 -12.20
C LYS A 25 -9.00 -3.01 -11.33
N LEU A 26 -9.10 -1.77 -11.78
CA LEU A 26 -9.72 -0.67 -11.07
C LEU A 26 -10.87 -0.06 -11.87
N ALA A 27 -11.84 0.46 -11.18
CA ALA A 27 -12.89 1.32 -11.69
C ALA A 27 -13.50 0.83 -13.03
N LEU A 28 -13.29 1.54 -14.13
CA LEU A 28 -13.89 1.21 -15.44
C LEU A 28 -13.33 -0.08 -16.05
N ASP A 29 -12.14 -0.53 -15.64
CA ASP A 29 -11.54 -1.78 -16.09
C ASP A 29 -12.08 -3.02 -15.35
N MET A 30 -12.87 -2.85 -14.28
CA MET A 30 -13.49 -3.96 -13.55
C MET A 30 -14.62 -4.57 -14.38
N GLU A 31 -14.75 -5.89 -14.34
CA GLU A 31 -15.84 -6.64 -14.98
C GLU A 31 -17.03 -6.78 -14.05
N ASP A 32 -16.77 -7.03 -12.75
CA ASP A 32 -17.74 -7.17 -11.69
C ASP A 32 -17.35 -6.36 -10.45
N VAL A 33 -18.33 -6.12 -9.55
CA VAL A 33 -18.12 -5.44 -8.27
C VAL A 33 -18.50 -6.37 -7.12
N PHE A 34 -17.54 -6.60 -6.21
CA PHE A 34 -17.71 -7.43 -5.00
C PHE A 34 -17.55 -6.61 -3.71
N MET A 35 -17.75 -5.30 -3.78
CA MET A 35 -17.61 -4.42 -2.63
C MET A 35 -18.92 -4.27 -1.87
N VAL A 36 -18.84 -4.25 -0.53
CA VAL A 36 -20.00 -4.03 0.34
C VAL A 36 -20.69 -2.72 -0.03
N GLY A 37 -22.00 -2.81 -0.29
CA GLY A 37 -22.84 -1.66 -0.66
C GLY A 37 -22.87 -1.32 -2.15
N GLU A 38 -22.16 -2.06 -3.00
CA GLU A 38 -22.20 -1.92 -4.45
C GLU A 38 -22.70 -3.23 -5.07
N THR A 39 -23.84 -3.22 -5.74
CA THR A 39 -24.47 -4.41 -6.31
C THR A 39 -24.55 -4.39 -7.84
N ASP A 40 -24.33 -3.23 -8.46
CA ASP A 40 -24.38 -3.02 -9.92
C ASP A 40 -23.08 -2.37 -10.41
N ILE A 41 -22.34 -3.09 -11.25
CA ILE A 41 -21.09 -2.62 -11.83
C ILE A 41 -21.27 -1.37 -12.68
N ASN A 42 -22.38 -1.21 -13.39
CA ASN A 42 -22.62 -0.05 -14.25
C ASN A 42 -22.92 1.21 -13.43
N GLU A 43 -23.70 1.08 -12.34
CA GLU A 43 -23.92 2.18 -11.40
C GLU A 43 -22.62 2.57 -10.70
N TYR A 44 -21.84 1.60 -10.26
CA TYR A 44 -20.51 1.84 -9.68
C TYR A 44 -19.62 2.63 -10.66
N LYS A 45 -19.50 2.19 -11.90
CA LYS A 45 -18.69 2.86 -12.95
C LYS A 45 -19.16 4.28 -13.19
N LYS A 46 -20.47 4.49 -13.28
CA LYS A 46 -21.08 5.81 -13.47
C LYS A 46 -20.81 6.77 -12.30
N HIS A 47 -20.97 6.28 -11.06
CA HIS A 47 -20.68 7.07 -9.86
C HIS A 47 -19.17 7.38 -9.77
N PHE A 48 -18.32 6.42 -10.07
CA PHE A 48 -16.87 6.60 -10.05
C PHE A 48 -16.44 7.66 -11.09
N ALA A 49 -16.87 7.54 -12.33
CA ALA A 49 -16.54 8.50 -13.39
C ALA A 49 -17.02 9.93 -13.03
N LYS A 50 -18.24 10.07 -12.49
CA LYS A 50 -18.75 11.36 -12.00
C LYS A 50 -17.86 11.96 -10.91
N ASN A 51 -17.34 11.14 -10.01
CA ASN A 51 -16.47 11.58 -8.93
C ASN A 51 -15.10 12.05 -9.49
N VAL A 52 -14.52 11.29 -10.44
CA VAL A 52 -13.26 11.65 -11.10
C VAL A 52 -13.29 13.01 -11.79
N GLN A 53 -14.43 13.38 -12.38
CA GLN A 53 -14.59 14.69 -13.03
C GLN A 53 -14.39 15.87 -12.08
N THR A 54 -14.54 15.66 -10.78
CA THR A 54 -14.30 16.70 -9.76
C THR A 54 -12.82 16.94 -9.46
N TRP A 55 -11.91 16.01 -9.84
CA TRP A 55 -10.49 16.16 -9.60
C TRP A 55 -9.85 17.08 -10.64
N ASP A 56 -8.91 17.92 -10.23
CA ASP A 56 -8.15 18.78 -11.14
C ASP A 56 -6.78 18.19 -11.44
N TYR A 57 -6.19 17.58 -10.43
CA TYR A 57 -4.88 16.92 -10.49
C TYR A 57 -4.99 15.52 -9.91
N LEU A 58 -4.27 14.57 -10.50
CA LEU A 58 -4.13 13.21 -9.98
C LEU A 58 -2.66 12.87 -9.87
N ILE A 59 -2.21 12.46 -8.67
CA ILE A 59 -0.84 12.02 -8.44
C ILE A 59 -0.70 10.56 -8.84
N SER A 60 0.40 10.24 -9.52
CA SER A 60 0.81 8.87 -9.84
C SER A 60 2.27 8.64 -9.48
N GLN A 61 2.60 7.38 -9.23
CA GLN A 61 3.94 6.96 -8.81
C GLN A 61 4.87 6.68 -10.01
N ASN A 62 4.31 6.41 -11.19
CA ASN A 62 5.07 5.95 -12.34
C ASN A 62 4.23 6.00 -13.62
N ALA A 63 4.88 5.85 -14.78
CA ALA A 63 4.23 5.87 -16.09
C ALA A 63 3.14 4.78 -16.23
N PHE A 64 3.39 3.58 -15.70
CA PHE A 64 2.40 2.50 -15.69
C PHE A 64 1.11 2.88 -14.95
N SER A 65 1.25 3.55 -13.78
CA SER A 65 0.11 4.06 -13.02
C SER A 65 -0.59 5.18 -13.77
N SER A 66 0.16 6.10 -14.38
CA SER A 66 -0.38 7.21 -15.16
C SER A 66 -1.25 6.72 -16.32
N GLU A 67 -0.74 5.78 -17.12
CA GLU A 67 -1.46 5.17 -18.22
C GLU A 67 -2.70 4.40 -17.74
N THR A 68 -2.55 3.64 -16.67
CA THR A 68 -3.66 2.86 -16.09
C THR A 68 -4.75 3.77 -15.55
N PHE A 69 -4.40 4.82 -14.81
CA PHE A 69 -5.37 5.76 -14.24
C PHE A 69 -6.06 6.59 -15.33
N ALA A 70 -5.34 7.03 -16.36
CA ALA A 70 -5.95 7.75 -17.48
C ALA A 70 -7.08 6.93 -18.10
N ARG A 71 -6.87 5.64 -18.35
CA ARG A 71 -7.86 4.73 -18.92
C ARG A 71 -8.92 4.29 -17.91
N ALA A 72 -8.48 3.73 -16.76
CA ALA A 72 -9.39 3.10 -15.81
C ALA A 72 -10.28 4.12 -15.07
N PHE A 73 -9.86 5.37 -14.99
CA PHE A 73 -10.61 6.45 -14.35
C PHE A 73 -11.26 7.40 -15.35
N ASP A 74 -11.00 7.23 -16.66
CA ASP A 74 -11.39 8.21 -17.67
C ASP A 74 -10.91 9.63 -17.32
N PHE A 75 -9.66 9.71 -16.80
CA PHE A 75 -9.08 10.96 -16.32
C PHE A 75 -8.28 11.66 -17.40
N HIS A 76 -8.76 12.84 -17.84
CA HIS A 76 -8.18 13.61 -18.93
C HIS A 76 -7.57 14.95 -18.52
N LYS A 77 -7.53 15.23 -17.20
CA LYS A 77 -6.90 16.45 -16.69
C LYS A 77 -5.41 16.22 -16.36
N LYS A 78 -4.85 16.98 -15.44
CA LYS A 78 -3.40 16.94 -15.22
C LYS A 78 -2.97 15.78 -14.31
N MET A 79 -2.29 14.80 -14.90
CA MET A 79 -1.55 13.76 -14.19
C MET A 79 -0.23 14.34 -13.67
N LEU A 80 0.08 14.07 -12.39
CA LEU A 80 1.33 14.44 -11.75
C LEU A 80 2.11 13.15 -11.45
N GLU A 81 3.00 12.79 -12.36
CA GLU A 81 3.88 11.63 -12.21
C GLU A 81 5.13 12.04 -11.43
N ILE A 82 5.01 12.05 -10.11
CA ILE A 82 6.01 12.63 -9.18
C ILE A 82 6.35 11.70 -8.02
N GLY A 83 5.85 10.48 -8.01
CA GLY A 83 5.90 9.63 -6.80
C GLY A 83 4.80 9.97 -5.80
N TYR A 84 4.74 9.23 -4.71
CA TYR A 84 3.76 9.52 -3.65
C TYR A 84 4.40 10.29 -2.49
N PRO A 85 3.80 11.42 -2.04
CA PRO A 85 4.29 12.19 -0.89
C PRO A 85 4.52 11.36 0.38
N ARG A 86 3.70 10.33 0.61
CA ARG A 86 3.83 9.42 1.75
C ARG A 86 5.14 8.62 1.74
N ASN A 87 5.77 8.47 0.56
CA ASN A 87 6.99 7.69 0.39
C ASN A 87 8.27 8.51 0.61
N ASP A 88 8.19 9.84 0.71
CA ASP A 88 9.36 10.70 0.92
C ASP A 88 10.13 10.33 2.20
N ILE A 89 9.42 9.87 3.24
CA ILE A 89 10.04 9.39 4.47
C ILE A 89 10.97 8.19 4.23
N LEU A 90 10.68 7.34 3.23
CA LEU A 90 11.49 6.17 2.91
C LEU A 90 12.87 6.53 2.34
N PHE A 91 13.01 7.73 1.79
CA PHE A 91 14.30 8.27 1.35
C PHE A 91 15.00 9.02 2.48
N ARG A 92 14.26 9.85 3.23
CA ARG A 92 14.80 10.68 4.30
C ARG A 92 15.31 9.86 5.48
N ASP A 93 14.53 8.86 5.91
CA ASP A 93 14.75 8.12 7.16
C ASP A 93 15.31 6.70 6.93
N ASN A 94 15.68 6.33 5.70
CA ASN A 94 16.32 5.03 5.41
C ASN A 94 17.84 5.07 5.74
N ASN A 95 18.14 5.24 7.01
CA ASN A 95 19.49 5.20 7.56
C ASN A 95 19.47 4.59 8.97
N GLU A 96 20.60 4.07 9.42
CA GLU A 96 20.72 3.31 10.67
C GLU A 96 20.22 4.09 11.90
N GLU A 97 20.54 5.38 12.00
CA GLU A 97 20.15 6.21 13.14
C GLU A 97 18.63 6.41 13.20
N ALA A 98 18.01 6.73 12.07
CA ALA A 98 16.58 6.93 11.97
C ALA A 98 15.83 5.61 12.20
N ILE A 99 16.29 4.50 11.60
CA ILE A 99 15.71 3.16 11.81
C ILE A 99 15.77 2.76 13.28
N LYS A 100 16.89 2.98 13.96
CA LYS A 100 17.03 2.70 15.39
C LYS A 100 16.09 3.56 16.24
N ARG A 101 15.92 4.83 15.86
CA ARG A 101 14.95 5.72 16.51
C ARG A 101 13.51 5.23 16.33
N HIS A 102 13.13 4.82 15.10
CA HIS A 102 11.81 4.25 14.82
C HIS A 102 11.58 2.94 15.58
N LYS A 103 12.54 1.99 15.60
CA LYS A 103 12.43 0.76 16.40
C LYS A 103 12.18 1.09 17.88
N LYS A 104 12.90 2.05 18.44
CA LYS A 104 12.71 2.48 19.83
C LYS A 104 11.33 3.09 20.10
N MET A 105 10.87 3.97 19.19
CA MET A 105 9.53 4.60 19.32
C MET A 105 8.39 3.59 19.22
N LEU A 106 8.59 2.52 18.48
CA LEU A 106 7.65 1.41 18.32
C LEU A 106 7.75 0.35 19.43
N GLY A 107 8.72 0.48 20.35
CA GLY A 107 8.93 -0.50 21.43
C GLY A 107 9.43 -1.86 20.91
N LEU A 108 10.09 -1.89 19.75
CA LEU A 108 10.58 -3.11 19.11
C LEU A 108 11.99 -3.48 19.62
N PRO A 109 12.32 -4.77 19.72
CA PRO A 109 13.67 -5.23 20.02
C PRO A 109 14.65 -4.77 18.93
N THR A 110 15.89 -4.52 19.33
CA THR A 110 16.93 -4.04 18.39
C THR A 110 17.91 -5.12 17.97
N ASP A 111 17.86 -6.27 18.61
CA ASP A 111 18.73 -7.42 18.45
C ASP A 111 18.17 -8.49 17.49
N LYS A 112 16.90 -8.33 17.07
CA LYS A 112 16.25 -9.23 16.12
C LYS A 112 15.93 -8.52 14.79
N LYS A 113 15.91 -9.32 13.73
CA LYS A 113 15.38 -8.88 12.42
C LYS A 113 13.84 -8.82 12.46
N ILE A 114 13.26 -8.04 11.61
CA ILE A 114 11.83 -7.76 11.59
C ILE A 114 11.21 -8.22 10.27
N ILE A 115 10.24 -9.12 10.37
CA ILE A 115 9.34 -9.49 9.27
C ILE A 115 8.12 -8.56 9.36
N LEU A 116 7.80 -7.83 8.28
CA LEU A 116 6.51 -7.16 8.16
C LEU A 116 5.56 -8.04 7.36
N TYR A 117 4.50 -8.52 7.98
CA TYR A 117 3.43 -9.27 7.32
C TYR A 117 2.23 -8.35 7.06
N ALA A 118 2.00 -8.03 5.79
CA ALA A 118 0.95 -7.10 5.35
C ALA A 118 0.10 -7.73 4.22
N PRO A 119 -0.78 -8.68 4.53
CA PRO A 119 -1.60 -9.36 3.54
C PRO A 119 -2.77 -8.50 3.06
N THR A 120 -3.29 -8.82 1.88
CA THR A 120 -4.53 -8.25 1.36
C THR A 120 -5.74 -8.82 2.09
N TRP A 121 -6.70 -7.96 2.38
CA TRP A 121 -8.04 -8.34 2.80
C TRP A 121 -8.74 -9.18 1.71
N ARG A 122 -9.55 -10.19 2.14
CA ARG A 122 -10.40 -10.97 1.27
C ARG A 122 -11.85 -10.51 1.40
N ASP A 123 -12.39 -10.02 0.29
CA ASP A 123 -13.75 -9.47 0.27
C ASP A 123 -14.84 -10.57 0.40
N ASP A 124 -14.48 -11.84 0.26
CA ASP A 124 -15.37 -12.99 0.25
C ASP A 124 -15.29 -13.88 1.51
N GLU A 125 -14.53 -13.51 2.51
CA GLU A 125 -14.44 -14.24 3.79
C GLU A 125 -15.47 -13.68 4.80
N PHE A 126 -16.78 -13.92 4.56
CA PHE A 126 -17.86 -13.63 5.49
C PHE A 126 -18.38 -14.92 6.15
N SER A 127 -18.79 -14.86 7.42
CA SER A 127 -19.58 -15.90 8.06
C SER A 127 -21.07 -15.76 7.69
N GLU A 128 -21.86 -16.85 7.86
CA GLU A 128 -23.29 -16.87 7.62
C GLU A 128 -24.08 -15.82 8.44
N ASP A 129 -23.48 -15.28 9.51
CA ASP A 129 -24.09 -14.29 10.42
C ASP A 129 -23.61 -12.83 10.14
N ASP A 130 -23.13 -12.50 8.95
CA ASP A 130 -22.51 -11.19 8.61
C ASP A 130 -21.36 -10.78 9.53
N LYS A 131 -20.77 -11.72 10.28
CA LYS A 131 -19.55 -11.52 11.06
C LYS A 131 -18.37 -12.02 10.28
N TYR A 132 -17.33 -11.19 10.22
CA TYR A 132 -16.06 -11.61 9.64
C TYR A 132 -15.41 -12.68 10.53
N GLU A 133 -15.38 -13.95 10.07
CA GLU A 133 -14.53 -14.97 10.65
C GLU A 133 -13.18 -14.97 9.93
N PHE A 134 -12.23 -14.26 10.47
CA PHE A 134 -10.88 -14.31 9.94
C PHE A 134 -10.11 -15.50 10.56
N ARG A 135 -9.66 -16.40 9.69
CA ARG A 135 -8.70 -17.46 10.07
C ARG A 135 -7.41 -17.25 9.32
N PRO A 136 -6.33 -16.87 10.00
CA PRO A 136 -5.02 -16.75 9.38
C PRO A 136 -4.68 -18.02 8.60
N LYS A 137 -4.31 -17.88 7.34
CA LYS A 137 -3.85 -19.03 6.52
C LYS A 137 -2.37 -19.31 6.72
N ILE A 138 -1.65 -18.37 7.31
CA ILE A 138 -0.28 -18.50 7.78
C ILE A 138 -0.28 -19.04 9.23
N SER A 139 0.59 -19.98 9.54
CA SER A 139 0.75 -20.49 10.91
C SER A 139 1.76 -19.66 11.67
N PHE A 140 1.28 -18.82 12.59
CA PHE A 140 2.18 -18.04 13.47
C PHE A 140 2.97 -18.93 14.43
N GLU A 141 2.39 -20.06 14.86
CA GLU A 141 3.08 -21.05 15.71
C GLU A 141 4.34 -21.57 15.02
N LYS A 142 4.22 -22.08 13.78
CA LYS A 142 5.37 -22.58 13.02
C LYS A 142 6.40 -21.49 12.73
N LEU A 143 5.95 -20.28 12.41
CA LEU A 143 6.86 -19.15 12.18
C LEU A 143 7.63 -18.79 13.46
N GLN A 144 6.98 -18.81 14.62
CA GLN A 144 7.63 -18.55 15.89
C GLN A 144 8.62 -19.65 16.24
N GLU A 145 8.25 -20.93 16.10
CA GLU A 145 9.12 -22.07 16.35
C GLU A 145 10.37 -22.07 15.47
N GLU A 146 10.19 -21.74 14.19
CA GLU A 146 11.23 -21.88 13.18
C GLU A 146 12.09 -20.62 12.98
N LEU A 147 11.52 -19.43 13.19
CA LEU A 147 12.20 -18.15 12.92
C LEU A 147 12.36 -17.27 14.17
N GLY A 148 11.70 -17.60 15.29
CA GLY A 148 11.61 -16.73 16.46
C GLY A 148 12.94 -16.44 17.17
N ASP A 149 13.97 -17.25 16.96
CA ASP A 149 15.31 -16.99 17.49
C ASP A 149 15.98 -15.78 16.81
N GLU A 150 15.75 -15.61 15.48
CA GLU A 150 16.37 -14.56 14.68
C GLU A 150 15.42 -13.39 14.38
N TYR A 151 14.14 -13.66 14.28
CA TYR A 151 13.13 -12.69 13.83
C TYR A 151 12.05 -12.43 14.87
N ILE A 152 11.45 -11.24 14.76
CA ILE A 152 10.10 -10.94 15.24
C ILE A 152 9.23 -10.59 14.03
N MET A 153 7.91 -10.64 14.22
CA MET A 153 6.96 -10.32 13.15
C MET A 153 6.07 -9.14 13.54
N ILE A 154 6.01 -8.13 12.68
CA ILE A 154 4.98 -7.09 12.74
C ILE A 154 3.84 -7.53 11.83
N VAL A 155 2.62 -7.58 12.36
CA VAL A 155 1.41 -7.91 11.60
C VAL A 155 0.60 -6.65 11.35
N LYS A 156 0.34 -6.35 10.09
CA LYS A 156 -0.50 -5.22 9.66
C LYS A 156 -1.72 -5.74 8.89
N TYR A 157 -2.72 -6.18 9.63
CA TYR A 157 -4.04 -6.52 9.09
C TYR A 157 -4.95 -5.31 8.94
N HIS A 158 -6.02 -5.48 8.18
CA HIS A 158 -7.14 -4.55 8.21
C HIS A 158 -7.76 -4.52 9.62
N TYR A 159 -8.20 -3.34 10.09
CA TYR A 159 -8.68 -3.15 11.47
C TYR A 159 -9.81 -4.12 11.89
N LEU A 160 -10.66 -4.52 10.96
CA LEU A 160 -11.75 -5.48 11.23
C LEU A 160 -11.25 -6.89 11.63
N ILE A 161 -9.97 -7.20 11.39
CA ILE A 161 -9.40 -8.51 11.66
C ILE A 161 -8.60 -8.51 12.96
N MET A 162 -7.97 -7.39 13.31
CA MET A 162 -7.02 -7.33 14.42
C MET A 162 -7.63 -7.83 15.74
N ASP A 163 -8.90 -7.51 15.97
CA ASP A 163 -9.64 -7.89 17.19
C ASP A 163 -10.16 -9.35 17.14
N ALA A 164 -10.08 -10.01 15.98
CA ALA A 164 -10.57 -11.37 15.79
C ALA A 164 -9.53 -12.46 16.09
N VAL A 165 -8.26 -12.10 16.31
CA VAL A 165 -7.15 -13.02 16.56
C VAL A 165 -6.69 -12.90 18.00
N ASP A 166 -6.60 -14.03 18.72
CA ASP A 166 -5.92 -14.07 20.02
C ASP A 166 -4.40 -14.07 19.81
N TRP A 167 -3.77 -12.95 20.15
CA TRP A 167 -2.32 -12.77 20.00
C TRP A 167 -1.51 -13.24 21.22
N THR A 168 -2.18 -13.60 22.32
CA THR A 168 -1.53 -14.01 23.58
C THR A 168 -0.50 -15.14 23.39
N PRO A 169 -0.76 -16.20 22.57
CA PRO A 169 0.20 -17.28 22.36
C PRO A 169 1.51 -16.83 21.69
N TYR A 170 1.49 -15.68 21.01
CA TYR A 170 2.61 -15.18 20.19
C TYR A 170 3.28 -13.95 20.79
N GLU A 171 3.04 -13.67 22.07
CA GLU A 171 3.66 -12.55 22.78
C GLU A 171 5.18 -12.64 22.73
N GLY A 172 5.84 -11.51 22.43
CA GLY A 172 7.29 -11.45 22.22
C GLY A 172 7.78 -11.85 20.81
N PHE A 173 6.94 -12.51 20.01
CA PHE A 173 7.22 -12.77 18.60
C PHE A 173 6.38 -11.90 17.67
N VAL A 174 5.06 -11.81 17.89
CA VAL A 174 4.16 -10.98 17.09
C VAL A 174 3.94 -9.63 17.74
N TYR A 175 4.11 -8.58 16.96
CA TYR A 175 3.81 -7.19 17.29
C TYR A 175 2.74 -6.68 16.36
N HIS A 176 1.79 -5.94 16.89
CA HIS A 176 0.75 -5.28 16.10
C HIS A 176 0.57 -3.84 16.59
N PHE A 177 0.18 -2.98 15.69
CA PHE A 177 -0.04 -1.56 15.95
C PHE A 177 -1.43 -1.15 15.49
N ASP A 178 -1.98 -0.16 16.18
CA ASP A 178 -3.24 0.42 15.79
C ASP A 178 -3.17 1.14 14.41
N GLN A 179 -4.30 1.61 13.95
CA GLN A 179 -4.42 2.25 12.63
C GLN A 179 -3.74 3.62 12.55
N SER A 180 -3.41 4.25 13.69
CA SER A 180 -2.78 5.57 13.73
C SER A 180 -1.33 5.53 13.27
N ARG A 181 -0.71 4.34 13.24
CA ARG A 181 0.67 4.16 12.75
C ARG A 181 0.71 4.09 11.25
N ASP A 182 1.51 4.99 10.67
CA ASP A 182 1.76 4.99 9.23
C ASP A 182 2.54 3.72 8.85
N ILE A 183 2.09 3.07 7.76
CA ILE A 183 2.76 1.88 7.26
C ILE A 183 4.20 2.16 6.81
N ALA A 184 4.51 3.38 6.39
CA ALA A 184 5.86 3.79 6.01
C ALA A 184 6.85 3.72 7.18
N GLU A 185 6.41 3.99 8.42
CA GLU A 185 7.23 3.79 9.62
C GLU A 185 7.55 2.30 9.83
N LEU A 186 6.58 1.41 9.53
CA LEU A 186 6.76 -0.03 9.63
C LEU A 186 7.68 -0.55 8.51
N PHE A 187 7.59 0.02 7.31
CA PHE A 187 8.52 -0.29 6.22
C PHE A 187 9.97 0.02 6.60
N LEU A 188 10.22 1.16 7.22
CA LEU A 188 11.57 1.58 7.62
C LEU A 188 12.24 0.59 8.59
N VAL A 189 11.47 0.00 9.52
CA VAL A 189 12.02 -0.92 10.53
C VAL A 189 12.05 -2.38 10.07
N ALA A 190 11.30 -2.75 9.03
CA ALA A 190 11.22 -4.10 8.53
C ALA A 190 12.46 -4.48 7.72
N ASP A 191 13.07 -5.62 8.02
CA ASP A 191 14.19 -6.17 7.28
C ASP A 191 13.72 -6.94 6.03
N LEU A 192 12.51 -7.47 6.06
CA LEU A 192 11.84 -8.09 4.92
C LEU A 192 10.31 -7.90 4.99
N LEU A 193 9.68 -7.97 3.82
CA LEU A 193 8.22 -7.91 3.67
C LEU A 193 7.68 -9.28 3.27
N VAL A 194 6.62 -9.74 3.97
CA VAL A 194 5.76 -10.83 3.53
C VAL A 194 4.40 -10.23 3.17
N THR A 195 3.99 -10.38 1.93
CA THR A 195 2.71 -9.86 1.44
C THR A 195 2.11 -10.82 0.41
N ASP A 196 1.04 -10.41 -0.26
CA ASP A 196 0.40 -11.17 -1.32
C ASP A 196 0.00 -10.26 -2.51
N TYR A 197 -1.28 -9.90 -2.64
CA TYR A 197 -1.79 -9.06 -3.74
C TYR A 197 -1.96 -7.60 -3.32
N SER A 198 -1.16 -7.14 -2.39
CA SER A 198 -1.20 -5.79 -1.85
C SER A 198 -0.27 -4.82 -2.61
N SER A 199 -0.74 -3.60 -2.84
CA SER A 199 0.08 -2.54 -3.43
C SER A 199 1.22 -2.05 -2.52
N VAL A 200 1.28 -2.49 -1.27
CA VAL A 200 2.39 -2.18 -0.34
C VAL A 200 3.76 -2.60 -0.89
N MET A 201 3.79 -3.64 -1.75
CA MET A 201 5.02 -4.10 -2.38
C MET A 201 5.72 -3.03 -3.22
N PHE A 202 4.95 -2.16 -3.87
CA PHE A 202 5.51 -1.09 -4.70
C PHE A 202 6.18 -0.01 -3.85
N ASP A 203 5.57 0.37 -2.74
CA ASP A 203 6.15 1.35 -1.83
C ASP A 203 7.36 0.75 -1.09
N TYR A 204 7.24 -0.50 -0.59
CA TYR A 204 8.33 -1.17 0.12
C TYR A 204 9.57 -1.39 -0.77
N SER A 205 9.37 -1.63 -2.07
CA SER A 205 10.48 -1.85 -3.01
C SER A 205 11.43 -0.66 -3.16
N ILE A 206 11.01 0.56 -2.76
CA ILE A 206 11.89 1.74 -2.66
C ILE A 206 13.08 1.46 -1.75
N LEU A 207 12.89 0.68 -0.69
CA LEU A 207 13.95 0.33 0.28
C LEU A 207 14.92 -0.74 -0.25
N LYS A 208 14.61 -1.41 -1.36
CA LYS A 208 15.40 -2.48 -1.97
C LYS A 208 15.72 -3.64 -1.01
N ARG A 209 14.78 -3.95 -0.11
CA ARG A 209 14.87 -5.05 0.85
C ARG A 209 14.09 -6.27 0.36
N PRO A 210 14.40 -7.49 0.85
CA PRO A 210 13.73 -8.73 0.42
C PRO A 210 12.21 -8.67 0.55
N MET A 211 11.52 -9.21 -0.45
CA MET A 211 10.07 -9.40 -0.45
C MET A 211 9.72 -10.85 -0.72
N PHE A 212 8.75 -11.38 0.04
CA PHE A 212 8.21 -12.72 -0.07
C PHE A 212 6.72 -12.65 -0.29
N PHE A 213 6.20 -13.51 -1.15
CA PHE A 213 4.79 -13.44 -1.60
C PHE A 213 4.04 -14.70 -1.14
N PHE A 214 3.26 -14.56 -0.06
CA PHE A 214 2.45 -15.66 0.47
C PHE A 214 1.10 -15.71 -0.24
N ALA A 215 1.04 -16.44 -1.35
CA ALA A 215 -0.08 -16.46 -2.30
C ALA A 215 -0.82 -17.81 -2.32
N TYR A 216 -1.36 -18.24 -1.15
CA TYR A 216 -2.01 -19.53 -0.93
C TYR A 216 -3.25 -19.76 -1.81
N ASP A 217 -3.91 -18.70 -2.24
CA ASP A 217 -5.17 -18.72 -3.01
C ASP A 217 -5.02 -18.11 -4.41
N PHE A 218 -3.82 -18.13 -4.99
CA PHE A 218 -3.49 -17.42 -6.24
C PHE A 218 -4.49 -17.64 -7.38
N TYR A 219 -4.91 -18.89 -7.61
CA TYR A 219 -5.81 -19.20 -8.73
C TYR A 219 -7.22 -18.64 -8.50
N LYS A 220 -7.74 -18.76 -7.26
CA LYS A 220 -9.02 -18.20 -6.88
C LYS A 220 -8.98 -16.67 -7.00
N TYR A 221 -7.95 -16.05 -6.42
CA TYR A 221 -7.82 -14.59 -6.42
C TYR A 221 -7.75 -14.00 -7.84
N LYS A 222 -6.95 -14.61 -8.71
CA LYS A 222 -6.77 -14.16 -10.09
C LYS A 222 -8.04 -14.31 -10.93
N ASN A 223 -8.76 -15.44 -10.80
CA ASN A 223 -9.81 -15.81 -11.75
C ASN A 223 -11.22 -15.43 -11.27
N GLU A 224 -11.44 -15.36 -9.95
CA GLU A 224 -12.77 -15.19 -9.37
C GLU A 224 -12.95 -13.81 -8.70
N LEU A 225 -11.90 -13.29 -8.02
CA LEU A 225 -12.04 -12.07 -7.23
C LEU A 225 -11.64 -10.82 -8.02
N ARG A 226 -10.41 -10.76 -8.55
CA ARG A 226 -9.93 -9.56 -9.26
C ARG A 226 -8.85 -9.91 -10.28
N GLY A 227 -9.00 -9.49 -11.54
CA GLY A 227 -7.93 -9.58 -12.54
C GLY A 227 -6.74 -8.68 -12.19
N PHE A 228 -5.55 -9.06 -12.67
CA PHE A 228 -4.33 -8.26 -12.55
C PHE A 228 -4.03 -7.51 -13.84
N TYR A 229 -3.34 -6.37 -13.72
CA TYR A 229 -2.88 -5.61 -14.88
C TYR A 229 -1.63 -6.20 -15.53
N PHE A 230 -0.94 -7.12 -14.85
CA PHE A 230 0.28 -7.75 -15.33
C PHE A 230 0.42 -9.20 -14.83
N SER A 231 1.43 -9.90 -15.31
CA SER A 231 1.68 -11.29 -14.92
C SER A 231 2.34 -11.37 -13.55
N TYR A 232 1.53 -11.53 -12.49
CA TYR A 232 2.00 -11.58 -11.10
C TYR A 232 3.21 -12.50 -10.92
N ARG A 233 3.13 -13.78 -11.34
CA ARG A 233 4.21 -14.76 -11.14
C ARG A 233 5.51 -14.41 -11.85
N LYS A 234 5.43 -13.64 -12.95
CA LYS A 234 6.62 -13.27 -13.73
C LYS A 234 7.30 -12.02 -13.18
N GLU A 235 6.53 -11.13 -12.56
CA GLU A 235 7.01 -9.80 -12.18
C GLU A 235 7.38 -9.70 -10.70
N MET A 236 6.86 -10.59 -9.83
CA MET A 236 7.17 -10.48 -8.41
C MET A 236 8.67 -10.68 -8.15
N PRO A 237 9.31 -9.72 -7.47
CA PRO A 237 10.77 -9.67 -7.30
C PRO A 237 11.26 -10.50 -6.09
N GLY A 238 10.61 -11.62 -5.81
CA GLY A 238 10.96 -12.53 -4.72
C GLY A 238 10.22 -13.85 -4.80
N PRO A 239 10.47 -14.77 -3.87
CA PRO A 239 9.80 -16.06 -3.80
C PRO A 239 8.31 -15.97 -3.63
N ILE A 240 7.56 -16.90 -4.25
CA ILE A 240 6.12 -17.03 -4.10
C ILE A 240 5.82 -18.37 -3.45
N SER A 241 5.34 -18.34 -2.22
CA SER A 241 5.02 -19.50 -1.39
C SER A 241 3.51 -19.70 -1.28
N SER A 242 3.05 -20.93 -1.20
CA SER A 242 1.64 -21.29 -1.03
C SER A 242 1.33 -21.86 0.35
N THR A 243 2.35 -22.30 1.09
CA THR A 243 2.24 -22.82 2.46
C THR A 243 3.20 -22.11 3.41
N THR A 244 2.94 -22.21 4.72
CA THR A 244 3.82 -21.63 5.74
C THR A 244 5.21 -22.28 5.71
N GLU A 245 5.29 -23.58 5.46
CA GLU A 245 6.55 -24.32 5.37
C GLU A 245 7.40 -23.86 4.18
N GLU A 246 6.76 -23.64 3.03
CA GLU A 246 7.43 -23.05 1.86
C GLU A 246 7.97 -21.66 2.19
N LEU A 247 7.18 -20.82 2.83
CA LEU A 247 7.58 -19.48 3.22
C LEU A 247 8.78 -19.49 4.19
N ILE A 248 8.75 -20.34 5.21
CA ILE A 248 9.84 -20.50 6.17
C ILE A 248 11.12 -20.91 5.46
N ARG A 249 11.05 -21.93 4.60
CA ARG A 249 12.19 -22.37 3.79
C ARG A 249 12.73 -21.22 2.92
N ASP A 250 11.84 -20.54 2.20
CA ASP A 250 12.20 -19.47 1.29
C ASP A 250 12.87 -18.29 2.03
N ILE A 251 12.47 -18.00 3.29
CA ILE A 251 13.12 -16.97 4.13
C ILE A 251 14.50 -17.45 4.58
N ARG A 252 14.65 -18.70 5.03
CA ARG A 252 15.92 -19.26 5.52
C ARG A 252 16.97 -19.40 4.43
N GLU A 253 16.53 -19.81 3.24
CA GLU A 253 17.40 -20.12 2.11
C GLU A 253 17.48 -18.95 1.11
N TYR A 254 17.02 -17.75 1.50
CA TYR A 254 16.93 -16.61 0.60
C TYR A 254 18.29 -16.22 0.02
N ASP A 255 18.41 -16.34 -1.28
CA ASP A 255 19.54 -15.82 -2.06
C ASP A 255 19.04 -14.68 -2.98
N GLY A 256 19.36 -13.45 -2.59
CA GLY A 256 18.94 -12.24 -3.32
C GLY A 256 19.48 -12.18 -4.75
N SER A 257 20.61 -12.84 -5.04
CA SER A 257 21.21 -12.86 -6.38
C SER A 257 20.30 -13.52 -7.42
N LEU A 258 19.46 -14.46 -7.01
CA LEU A 258 18.48 -15.13 -7.89
C LEU A 258 17.33 -14.20 -8.34
N TYR A 259 17.13 -13.09 -7.63
CA TYR A 259 16.04 -12.14 -7.87
C TYR A 259 16.52 -10.76 -8.31
N GLU A 260 17.83 -10.49 -8.34
CA GLU A 260 18.43 -9.18 -8.54
C GLU A 260 17.91 -8.50 -9.81
N GLU A 261 18.05 -9.14 -10.97
CA GLU A 261 17.57 -8.58 -12.25
C GLU A 261 16.06 -8.29 -12.23
N ARG A 262 15.26 -9.19 -11.65
CA ARG A 262 13.81 -9.04 -11.57
C ARG A 262 13.45 -7.91 -10.63
N TYR A 263 14.15 -7.78 -9.51
CA TYR A 263 13.95 -6.71 -8.54
C TYR A 263 14.32 -5.34 -9.14
N GLU A 264 15.44 -5.25 -9.85
CA GLU A 264 15.84 -4.02 -10.54
C GLU A 264 14.83 -3.60 -11.61
N ASN A 265 14.34 -4.56 -12.42
CA ASN A 265 13.30 -4.30 -13.41
C ASN A 265 11.99 -3.84 -12.75
N PHE A 266 11.62 -4.43 -11.62
CA PHE A 266 10.47 -4.03 -10.82
C PHE A 266 10.61 -2.59 -10.31
N CYS A 267 11.73 -2.25 -9.69
CA CYS A 267 11.99 -0.87 -9.21
C CYS A 267 12.00 0.14 -10.37
N ARG A 268 12.66 -0.18 -11.48
CA ARG A 268 12.72 0.71 -12.64
C ARG A 268 11.32 0.99 -13.20
N ARG A 269 10.46 -0.02 -13.21
CA ARG A 269 9.08 0.12 -13.73
C ARG A 269 8.16 0.86 -12.79
N TYR A 270 8.28 0.65 -11.47
CA TYR A 270 7.28 1.09 -10.51
C TYR A 270 7.74 2.21 -9.57
N ASN A 271 9.06 2.43 -9.43
CA ASN A 271 9.62 3.48 -8.57
C ASN A 271 10.53 4.47 -9.32
N GLY A 272 10.45 4.50 -10.65
CA GLY A 272 11.41 5.23 -11.49
C GLY A 272 11.45 6.75 -11.25
N VAL A 273 10.41 7.34 -10.68
CA VAL A 273 10.32 8.77 -10.38
C VAL A 273 10.32 9.08 -8.88
N ASP A 274 10.30 8.06 -8.02
CA ASP A 274 10.39 8.27 -6.57
C ASP A 274 11.82 8.70 -6.20
N ASP A 275 11.97 9.90 -5.65
CA ASP A 275 13.25 10.47 -5.24
C ASP A 275 13.21 11.15 -3.85
N GLY A 276 12.07 11.07 -3.16
CA GLY A 276 11.86 11.68 -1.86
C GLY A 276 11.47 13.17 -1.92
N SER A 277 11.12 13.70 -3.09
CA SER A 277 10.76 15.12 -3.29
C SER A 277 9.28 15.36 -3.58
N ALA A 278 8.45 14.31 -3.62
CA ALA A 278 7.05 14.42 -4.04
C ALA A 278 6.24 15.41 -3.20
N SER A 279 6.43 15.45 -1.87
CA SER A 279 5.78 16.43 -0.99
C SER A 279 6.16 17.87 -1.34
N GLY A 280 7.44 18.12 -1.62
CA GLY A 280 7.92 19.44 -2.03
C GLY A 280 7.33 19.89 -3.36
N GLN A 281 7.18 18.96 -4.33
CA GLN A 281 6.58 19.24 -5.63
C GLN A 281 5.09 19.57 -5.48
N VAL A 282 4.35 18.84 -4.61
CA VAL A 282 2.94 19.14 -4.32
C VAL A 282 2.81 20.50 -3.61
N ALA A 283 3.67 20.80 -2.63
CA ALA A 283 3.67 22.10 -1.95
C ALA A 283 3.91 23.25 -2.93
N THR A 284 4.87 23.12 -3.82
CA THR A 284 5.15 24.11 -4.88
C THR A 284 3.92 24.31 -5.79
N LEU A 285 3.24 23.21 -6.18
CA LEU A 285 2.01 23.33 -6.95
C LEU A 285 0.92 24.07 -6.17
N MET A 286 0.74 23.77 -4.88
CA MET A 286 -0.24 24.45 -4.04
C MET A 286 0.03 25.94 -3.96
N ASP A 287 1.29 26.35 -3.78
CA ASP A 287 1.67 27.77 -3.75
C ASP A 287 1.35 28.49 -5.07
N LEU A 288 1.52 27.81 -6.21
CA LEU A 288 1.16 28.34 -7.53
C LEU A 288 -0.36 28.47 -7.74
N LEU A 289 -1.15 27.63 -7.08
CA LEU A 289 -2.61 27.60 -7.22
C LEU A 289 -3.32 28.55 -6.24
N ILE A 290 -2.67 28.91 -5.14
CA ILE A 290 -3.21 29.86 -4.16
C ILE A 290 -3.00 31.27 -4.72
N PRO A 291 -4.05 32.07 -4.96
CA PRO A 291 -3.86 33.46 -5.37
C PRO A 291 -3.09 34.21 -4.28
N ALA A 292 -2.16 35.07 -4.70
CA ALA A 292 -1.45 35.94 -3.75
C ALA A 292 -2.48 36.62 -2.81
N PRO A 293 -2.20 36.70 -1.50
CA PRO A 293 -3.08 37.39 -0.59
C PRO A 293 -3.31 38.81 -1.12
N CYS A 294 -4.57 39.23 -1.23
CA CYS A 294 -4.87 40.62 -1.55
C CYS A 294 -4.05 41.51 -0.61
N PRO A 295 -3.27 42.46 -1.13
CA PRO A 295 -2.59 43.42 -0.26
C PRO A 295 -3.65 43.98 0.68
N ASN A 296 -3.39 43.91 2.00
CA ASN A 296 -4.31 44.44 3.03
C ASN A 296 -4.76 45.81 2.64
N VAL A 297 -6.04 45.95 2.28
CA VAL A 297 -6.69 47.24 2.22
C VAL A 297 -6.84 47.64 3.68
N TYR A 298 -5.87 48.43 4.16
CA TYR A 298 -6.06 49.10 5.43
C TYR A 298 -7.23 50.06 5.21
N TYR A 299 -8.40 49.75 5.79
CA TYR A 299 -9.45 50.76 5.98
C TYR A 299 -8.88 51.75 6.96
N GLU A 300 -8.38 52.89 6.47
CA GLU A 300 -8.17 54.06 7.29
C GLU A 300 -9.57 54.46 7.79
N ASN A 301 -9.80 54.23 9.08
CA ASN A 301 -10.97 54.75 9.75
C ASN A 301 -10.81 56.29 9.85
N GLU A 302 -11.56 57.02 9.05
CA GLU A 302 -11.87 58.45 9.32
C GLU A 302 -12.91 58.55 10.46
#